data_49a0c50a0954608a85350ce1e748d362
#
_entry.id   49a0c50a0954608a85350ce1e748d362
#
_cell.length_a   1.000
_cell.length_b   1.000
_cell.length_c   1.000
_cell.angle_alpha   90.00
_cell.angle_beta   90.00
_cell.angle_gamma   90.00
#
_symmetry.space_group_name_H-M   'P 1'
#
loop_
_entity.id
_entity.type
_entity.pdbx_description
1 polymer ?
#
loop_
_entity_poly.entity_id
_entity_poly.type
_entity_poly.pdbx_seq_one_letter_code
_entity_poly.pdbx_strand_id
1 'polypeptide(L)'
;MATPTVAGALNEQNASRFVVAGALAPALYDIRASRLRALPGLVEVHADPVRFRAAADPRARGLHLSCGAALFNLRLSSAQVGYEPVVRLLPDRGHPTLLASVRLAGPRRSHPEERLLYATSLRPLPGRQPYGDQRPPLPVLQELQEAVRLEGATLHLLPRSGGPQTAAIATSGDGPSAWLRAGQALQSLLLHGAVRAVSVSFLYEVSRVPRALEALQPGEVPQVAVDLARTGL
;
A
#
# COMPACT_ATOMS: atom_id res chain seq x y z
N MET A 1 -6.65 -24.15 31.24
CA MET A 1 -5.75 -23.27 30.46
C MET A 1 -6.60 -22.12 29.92
N ALA A 2 -6.43 -20.92 30.49
CA ALA A 2 -7.17 -19.74 30.05
C ALA A 2 -6.63 -19.28 28.69
N THR A 3 -7.49 -19.22 27.68
CA THR A 3 -7.19 -18.58 26.40
C THR A 3 -6.82 -17.12 26.68
N PRO A 4 -5.67 -16.61 26.21
CA PRO A 4 -5.32 -15.21 26.40
C PRO A 4 -6.37 -14.36 25.68
N THR A 5 -7.08 -13.56 26.45
CA THR A 5 -8.08 -12.64 25.92
C THR A 5 -7.38 -11.62 25.02
N VAL A 6 -7.78 -11.55 23.77
CA VAL A 6 -7.27 -10.62 22.73
C VAL A 6 -7.33 -9.13 23.17
N ALA A 7 -8.09 -8.82 24.22
CA ALA A 7 -8.19 -7.50 24.85
C ALA A 7 -6.83 -6.92 25.34
N GLY A 8 -5.84 -7.78 25.67
CA GLY A 8 -4.50 -7.35 26.08
C GLY A 8 -3.56 -6.96 24.93
N ALA A 9 -3.99 -7.15 23.66
CA ALA A 9 -3.11 -6.98 22.51
C ALA A 9 -2.84 -5.50 22.14
N LEU A 10 -3.70 -4.57 22.54
CA LEU A 10 -3.58 -3.14 22.27
C LEU A 10 -3.36 -2.37 23.57
N ASN A 11 -2.14 -2.39 24.05
CA ASN A 11 -1.68 -1.40 25.03
C ASN A 11 -1.33 -0.08 24.29
N GLU A 12 -1.16 1.01 25.03
CA GLU A 12 -0.83 2.34 24.45
C GLU A 12 0.42 2.30 23.55
N GLN A 13 1.40 1.50 23.91
CA GLN A 13 2.66 1.37 23.18
C GLN A 13 2.45 0.69 21.80
N ASN A 14 1.58 -0.31 21.73
CA ASN A 14 1.23 -0.96 20.47
C ASN A 14 0.32 -0.06 19.61
N ALA A 15 -0.63 0.65 20.21
CA ALA A 15 -1.47 1.62 19.53
C ALA A 15 -0.63 2.71 18.85
N SER A 16 0.39 3.24 19.54
CA SER A 16 1.33 4.22 18.98
C SER A 16 2.08 3.70 17.76
N ARG A 17 2.50 2.43 17.76
CA ARG A 17 3.17 1.80 16.59
C ARG A 17 2.26 1.75 15.36
N PHE A 18 0.98 1.44 15.54
CA PHE A 18 0.01 1.43 14.45
C PHE A 18 -0.20 2.82 13.86
N VAL A 19 -0.32 3.85 14.71
CA VAL A 19 -0.49 5.24 14.27
C VAL A 19 0.74 5.69 13.47
N VAL A 20 1.95 5.44 13.97
CA VAL A 20 3.20 5.78 13.27
C VAL A 20 3.29 5.06 11.94
N ALA A 21 3.05 3.76 11.90
CA ALA A 21 3.10 2.97 10.66
C ALA A 21 2.14 3.50 9.59
N GLY A 22 0.90 3.83 9.99
CA GLY A 22 -0.09 4.41 9.06
C GLY A 22 0.29 5.81 8.58
N ALA A 23 0.86 6.64 9.46
CA ALA A 23 1.26 8.01 9.13
C ALA A 23 2.45 8.09 8.15
N LEU A 24 3.28 7.04 8.09
CA LEU A 24 4.43 6.94 7.18
C LEU A 24 4.06 6.39 5.79
N ALA A 25 2.81 5.98 5.58
CA ALA A 25 2.34 5.59 4.25
C ALA A 25 2.35 6.80 3.30
N PRO A 26 2.58 6.58 1.98
CA PRO A 26 2.61 7.66 1.01
C PRO A 26 1.26 8.37 0.95
N ALA A 27 1.30 9.70 0.98
CA ALA A 27 0.13 10.52 0.72
C ALA A 27 -0.02 10.74 -0.79
N LEU A 28 -1.12 10.24 -1.34
CA LEU A 28 -1.48 10.46 -2.74
C LEU A 28 -2.29 11.78 -2.83
N TYR A 29 -1.98 12.63 -3.81
CA TYR A 29 -2.55 13.99 -3.94
C TYR A 29 -2.31 14.91 -2.72
N ASP A 30 -1.20 14.71 -1.98
CA ASP A 30 -0.90 15.41 -0.72
C ASP A 30 -1.98 15.25 0.37
N ILE A 31 -2.86 14.26 0.18
CA ILE A 31 -3.93 13.93 1.11
C ILE A 31 -3.44 12.87 2.09
N ARG A 32 -3.12 13.27 3.30
CA ARG A 32 -2.99 12.35 4.44
C ARG A 32 -4.40 11.94 4.85
N ALA A 33 -4.84 10.81 4.32
CA ALA A 33 -6.25 10.50 4.16
C ALA A 33 -6.82 9.60 5.25
N SER A 34 -5.97 8.94 6.06
CA SER A 34 -6.43 7.95 7.00
C SER A 34 -6.49 8.46 8.43
N ARG A 35 -7.60 8.19 9.10
CA ARG A 35 -7.72 8.19 10.56
C ARG A 35 -7.72 6.76 11.06
N LEU A 36 -6.83 6.47 12.00
CA LEU A 36 -6.76 5.15 12.64
C LEU A 36 -7.48 5.20 13.99
N ARG A 37 -8.34 4.23 14.22
CA ARG A 37 -9.02 4.03 15.50
C ARG A 37 -8.64 2.66 16.05
N ALA A 38 -7.93 2.65 17.17
CA ALA A 38 -7.60 1.44 17.88
C ALA A 38 -8.73 1.05 18.84
N LEU A 39 -9.19 -0.19 18.75
CA LEU A 39 -10.19 -0.83 19.60
C LEU A 39 -9.59 -2.13 20.14
N PRO A 40 -10.11 -2.72 21.23
CA PRO A 40 -9.62 -3.99 21.74
C PRO A 40 -9.57 -5.07 20.64
N GLY A 41 -8.35 -5.51 20.27
CA GLY A 41 -8.14 -6.53 19.24
C GLY A 41 -8.47 -6.13 17.79
N LEU A 42 -8.73 -4.84 17.53
CA LEU A 42 -9.13 -4.33 16.22
C LEU A 42 -8.54 -2.95 15.96
N VAL A 43 -8.07 -2.72 14.74
CA VAL A 43 -7.71 -1.38 14.25
C VAL A 43 -8.58 -1.05 13.06
N GLU A 44 -9.27 0.07 13.12
CA GLU A 44 -10.10 0.60 12.04
C GLU A 44 -9.34 1.66 11.25
N VAL A 45 -9.51 1.63 9.93
CA VAL A 45 -8.99 2.63 8.99
C VAL A 45 -10.17 3.41 8.44
N HIS A 46 -10.27 4.67 8.86
CA HIS A 46 -11.32 5.58 8.41
C HIS A 46 -10.77 6.59 7.41
N ALA A 47 -11.58 6.93 6.42
CA ALA A 47 -11.37 8.13 5.62
C ALA A 47 -11.58 9.38 6.47
N ASP A 48 -10.77 10.42 6.25
CA ASP A 48 -11.02 11.73 6.84
C ASP A 48 -12.17 12.42 6.07
N PRO A 49 -13.34 12.67 6.70
CA PRO A 49 -14.49 13.25 6.01
C PRO A 49 -14.23 14.64 5.43
N VAL A 50 -13.33 15.43 6.02
CA VAL A 50 -12.97 16.77 5.54
C VAL A 50 -12.18 16.65 4.22
N ARG A 51 -11.31 15.66 4.13
CA ARG A 51 -10.46 15.42 2.96
C ARG A 51 -11.16 14.60 1.89
N PHE A 52 -12.17 13.81 2.26
CA PHE A 52 -12.98 13.02 1.33
C PHE A 52 -13.66 13.88 0.26
N ARG A 53 -13.89 15.16 0.54
CA ARG A 53 -14.52 16.13 -0.37
C ARG A 53 -13.53 17.02 -1.13
N ALA A 54 -12.25 16.66 -1.14
CA ALA A 54 -11.25 17.47 -1.83
C ALA A 54 -11.55 17.55 -3.33
N ALA A 55 -11.59 18.76 -3.87
CA ALA A 55 -11.87 19.02 -5.28
C ALA A 55 -10.86 18.35 -6.24
N ALA A 56 -9.64 18.09 -5.74
CA ALA A 56 -8.58 17.42 -6.49
C ALA A 56 -8.79 15.90 -6.62
N ASP A 57 -9.72 15.31 -5.85
CA ASP A 57 -10.01 13.87 -5.88
C ASP A 57 -11.52 13.61 -5.86
N PRO A 58 -12.25 14.00 -6.92
CA PRO A 58 -13.72 13.98 -6.93
C PRO A 58 -14.31 12.58 -6.76
N ARG A 59 -13.56 11.53 -7.12
CA ARG A 59 -13.96 10.12 -6.95
C ARG A 59 -13.44 9.51 -5.66
N ALA A 60 -12.69 10.27 -4.85
CA ALA A 60 -12.00 9.81 -3.65
C ALA A 60 -11.05 8.62 -3.88
N ARG A 61 -10.55 8.45 -5.11
CA ARG A 61 -9.66 7.36 -5.50
C ARG A 61 -8.31 7.46 -4.81
N GLY A 62 -7.67 8.64 -4.84
CA GLY A 62 -6.39 8.88 -4.16
C GLY A 62 -6.49 8.72 -2.65
N LEU A 63 -7.62 9.09 -2.07
CA LEU A 63 -7.95 8.83 -0.68
C LEU A 63 -7.93 7.33 -0.36
N HIS A 64 -8.61 6.51 -1.15
CA HIS A 64 -8.66 5.06 -0.97
C HIS A 64 -7.28 4.40 -1.20
N LEU A 65 -6.54 4.85 -2.23
CA LEU A 65 -5.16 4.40 -2.47
C LEU A 65 -4.27 4.68 -1.25
N SER A 66 -4.33 5.89 -0.70
CA SER A 66 -3.56 6.27 0.50
C SER A 66 -3.94 5.44 1.73
N CYS A 67 -5.24 5.19 1.92
CA CYS A 67 -5.71 4.32 3.01
C CYS A 67 -5.27 2.85 2.80
N GLY A 68 -5.23 2.38 1.55
CA GLY A 68 -4.69 1.07 1.20
C GLY A 68 -3.20 0.95 1.54
N ALA A 69 -2.41 1.97 1.23
CA ALA A 69 -0.99 2.01 1.60
C ALA A 69 -0.80 1.99 3.13
N ALA A 70 -1.60 2.75 3.87
CA ALA A 70 -1.60 2.71 5.33
C ALA A 70 -1.98 1.33 5.87
N LEU A 71 -2.95 0.66 5.24
CA LEU A 71 -3.41 -0.68 5.60
C LEU A 71 -2.29 -1.73 5.45
N PHE A 72 -1.47 -1.63 4.40
CA PHE A 72 -0.30 -2.50 4.24
C PHE A 72 0.68 -2.34 5.41
N ASN A 73 1.01 -1.09 5.78
CA ASN A 73 1.87 -0.82 6.93
C ASN A 73 1.28 -1.33 8.25
N LEU A 74 -0.05 -1.24 8.43
CA LEU A 74 -0.73 -1.78 9.61
C LEU A 74 -0.61 -3.30 9.70
N ARG A 75 -0.67 -4.02 8.57
CA ARG A 75 -0.45 -5.47 8.52
C ARG A 75 0.96 -5.83 8.99
N LEU A 76 1.98 -5.12 8.48
CA LEU A 76 3.37 -5.30 8.91
C LEU A 76 3.54 -5.00 10.42
N SER A 77 2.93 -3.93 10.89
CA SER A 77 2.96 -3.54 12.30
C SER A 77 2.30 -4.60 13.19
N SER A 78 1.16 -5.17 12.76
CA SER A 78 0.47 -6.26 13.46
C SER A 78 1.35 -7.50 13.61
N ALA A 79 1.99 -7.91 12.51
CA ALA A 79 2.94 -9.02 12.52
C ALA A 79 4.14 -8.73 13.43
N GLN A 80 4.64 -7.50 13.44
CA GLN A 80 5.77 -7.09 14.29
C GLN A 80 5.42 -7.10 15.79
N VAL A 81 4.17 -6.82 16.16
CA VAL A 81 3.72 -6.93 17.56
C VAL A 81 3.26 -8.35 17.93
N GLY A 82 3.39 -9.30 17.02
CA GLY A 82 3.18 -10.73 17.28
C GLY A 82 1.78 -11.26 17.03
N TYR A 83 0.97 -10.58 16.20
CA TYR A 83 -0.39 -10.99 15.89
C TYR A 83 -0.63 -11.20 14.39
N GLU A 84 -1.48 -12.17 14.05
CA GLU A 84 -1.96 -12.37 12.68
C GLU A 84 -2.97 -11.30 12.31
N PRO A 85 -2.69 -10.46 11.28
CA PRO A 85 -3.63 -9.45 10.80
C PRO A 85 -4.69 -10.07 9.90
N VAL A 86 -5.95 -9.99 10.31
CA VAL A 86 -7.10 -10.37 9.47
C VAL A 86 -7.79 -9.12 8.98
N VAL A 87 -7.65 -8.84 7.68
CA VAL A 87 -8.16 -7.63 7.05
C VAL A 87 -9.58 -7.85 6.50
N ARG A 88 -10.45 -6.87 6.71
CA ARG A 88 -11.73 -6.73 6.02
C ARG A 88 -11.76 -5.36 5.34
N LEU A 89 -11.95 -5.36 4.03
CA LEU A 89 -12.16 -4.12 3.26
C LEU A 89 -13.65 -3.77 3.26
N LEU A 90 -13.96 -2.49 3.44
CA LEU A 90 -15.31 -1.94 3.42
C LEU A 90 -16.27 -2.75 4.31
N PRO A 91 -15.94 -2.92 5.62
CA PRO A 91 -16.61 -3.89 6.48
C PRO A 91 -18.07 -3.53 6.78
N ASP A 92 -18.46 -2.27 6.63
CA ASP A 92 -19.79 -1.79 6.93
C ASP A 92 -20.29 -0.79 5.87
N ARG A 93 -21.37 -1.16 5.19
CA ARG A 93 -22.02 -0.31 4.18
C ARG A 93 -22.74 0.90 4.78
N GLY A 94 -23.14 0.82 6.04
CA GLY A 94 -23.77 1.93 6.79
C GLY A 94 -22.76 3.02 7.20
N HIS A 95 -21.48 2.70 7.21
CA HIS A 95 -20.39 3.61 7.58
C HIS A 95 -19.40 3.79 6.43
N PRO A 96 -19.71 4.60 5.42
CA PRO A 96 -18.91 4.72 4.19
C PRO A 96 -17.52 5.30 4.43
N THR A 97 -17.27 5.92 5.57
CA THR A 97 -15.93 6.38 5.97
C THR A 97 -15.07 5.27 6.57
N LEU A 98 -15.62 4.15 7.00
CA LEU A 98 -14.89 2.98 7.47
C LEU A 98 -14.41 2.16 6.27
N LEU A 99 -13.17 2.39 5.85
CA LEU A 99 -12.61 1.79 4.63
C LEU A 99 -12.04 0.40 4.84
N ALA A 100 -11.49 0.13 6.04
CA ALA A 100 -10.99 -1.19 6.37
C ALA A 100 -10.94 -1.41 7.88
N SER A 101 -10.90 -2.68 8.27
CA SER A 101 -10.59 -3.09 9.63
C SER A 101 -9.52 -4.19 9.64
N VAL A 102 -8.63 -4.12 10.61
CA VAL A 102 -7.57 -5.11 10.87
C VAL A 102 -7.81 -5.73 12.22
N ARG A 103 -8.31 -6.96 12.25
CA ARG A 103 -8.47 -7.72 13.48
C ARG A 103 -7.14 -8.40 13.80
N LEU A 104 -6.69 -8.24 15.04
CA LEU A 104 -5.54 -8.95 15.59
C LEU A 104 -5.99 -10.33 16.05
N ALA A 105 -5.75 -11.34 15.21
CA ALA A 105 -6.12 -12.72 15.49
C ALA A 105 -5.11 -13.40 16.45
N GLY A 106 -4.92 -14.69 16.37
CA GLY A 106 -4.00 -15.42 17.26
C GLY A 106 -2.54 -14.95 17.21
N PRO A 107 -1.72 -15.39 18.17
CA PRO A 107 -0.30 -15.05 18.20
C PRO A 107 0.42 -15.62 16.96
N ARG A 108 1.38 -14.85 16.44
CA ARG A 108 2.15 -15.18 15.25
C ARG A 108 3.57 -14.65 15.38
N ARG A 109 4.54 -15.39 14.83
CA ARG A 109 5.88 -14.85 14.61
C ARG A 109 5.95 -14.16 13.25
N SER A 110 6.51 -12.94 13.20
CA SER A 110 6.79 -12.26 11.95
C SER A 110 7.90 -12.97 11.16
N HIS A 111 7.75 -13.07 9.85
CA HIS A 111 8.80 -13.57 8.96
C HIS A 111 9.98 -12.59 8.87
N PRO A 112 11.20 -13.05 8.54
CA PRO A 112 12.35 -12.15 8.34
C PRO A 112 12.08 -11.03 7.35
N GLU A 113 11.42 -11.35 6.25
CA GLU A 113 11.03 -10.38 5.21
C GLU A 113 10.07 -9.31 5.75
N GLU A 114 9.03 -9.70 6.48
CA GLU A 114 8.09 -8.76 7.10
C GLU A 114 8.79 -7.80 8.08
N ARG A 115 9.76 -8.31 8.85
CA ARG A 115 10.58 -7.47 9.74
C ARG A 115 11.40 -6.45 8.97
N LEU A 116 11.97 -6.86 7.83
CA LEU A 116 12.75 -5.99 6.96
C LEU A 116 11.86 -4.92 6.33
N LEU A 117 10.70 -5.30 5.79
CA LEU A 117 9.71 -4.38 5.22
C LEU A 117 9.19 -3.41 6.29
N TYR A 118 8.90 -3.90 7.50
CA TYR A 118 8.49 -3.04 8.61
C TYR A 118 9.58 -2.02 8.96
N ALA A 119 10.83 -2.45 9.11
CA ALA A 119 11.95 -1.53 9.39
C ALA A 119 12.15 -0.51 8.27
N THR A 120 11.92 -0.92 7.01
CA THR A 120 11.98 -0.04 5.84
C THR A 120 10.81 0.97 5.86
N SER A 121 9.62 0.56 6.27
CA SER A 121 8.45 1.45 6.34
C SER A 121 8.58 2.58 7.36
N LEU A 122 9.49 2.44 8.33
CA LEU A 122 9.77 3.48 9.34
C LEU A 122 10.76 4.55 8.85
N ARG A 123 11.34 4.37 7.66
CA ARG A 123 12.27 5.33 7.05
C ARG A 123 11.53 6.20 6.04
N PRO A 124 11.93 7.46 5.86
CA PRO A 124 11.45 8.26 4.74
C PRO A 124 11.76 7.53 3.43
N LEU A 125 10.74 7.19 2.67
CA LEU A 125 10.94 6.68 1.32
C LEU A 125 11.42 7.81 0.42
N PRO A 126 12.32 7.54 -0.55
CA PRO A 126 12.77 8.53 -1.51
C PRO A 126 11.55 9.20 -2.17
N GLY A 127 11.62 10.52 -2.35
CA GLY A 127 10.53 11.31 -2.94
C GLY A 127 10.20 10.92 -4.37
N ARG A 128 9.25 11.65 -4.96
CA ARG A 128 8.60 11.38 -6.25
C ARG A 128 9.51 11.34 -7.49
N GLN A 129 10.79 11.68 -7.40
CA GLN A 129 11.70 11.66 -8.54
C GLN A 129 12.48 10.33 -8.60
N PRO A 130 12.65 9.74 -9.79
CA PRO A 130 13.55 8.60 -9.94
C PRO A 130 14.98 9.07 -9.67
N TYR A 131 15.59 8.51 -8.63
CA TYR A 131 17.01 8.78 -8.29
C TYR A 131 17.97 7.97 -9.15
N GLY A 132 17.57 7.56 -10.35
CA GLY A 132 18.38 6.80 -11.27
C GLY A 132 17.79 6.80 -12.67
N ASP A 133 18.61 6.53 -13.65
CA ASP A 133 18.25 6.42 -15.06
C ASP A 133 18.28 4.97 -15.57
N GLN A 134 18.77 4.03 -14.75
CA GLN A 134 18.96 2.64 -15.15
C GLN A 134 17.74 1.79 -14.78
N ARG A 135 17.39 0.95 -15.72
CA ARG A 135 16.36 -0.09 -15.52
C ARG A 135 16.82 -1.10 -14.47
N PRO A 136 15.96 -1.51 -13.53
CA PRO A 136 16.24 -2.62 -12.64
C PRO A 136 16.45 -3.94 -13.41
N PRO A 137 17.28 -4.87 -12.89
CA PRO A 137 17.45 -6.20 -13.50
C PRO A 137 16.12 -6.95 -13.56
N LEU A 138 15.97 -7.81 -14.60
CA LEU A 138 14.74 -8.57 -14.80
C LEU A 138 14.32 -9.42 -13.59
N PRO A 139 15.22 -10.14 -12.87
CA PRO A 139 14.83 -10.87 -11.67
C PRO A 139 14.22 -9.98 -10.59
N VAL A 140 14.76 -8.77 -10.39
CA VAL A 140 14.21 -7.80 -9.43
C VAL A 140 12.83 -7.34 -9.86
N LEU A 141 12.62 -7.05 -11.15
CA LEU A 141 11.31 -6.69 -11.68
C LEU A 141 10.28 -7.82 -11.47
N GLN A 142 10.68 -9.07 -11.63
CA GLN A 142 9.81 -10.23 -11.37
C GLN A 142 9.44 -10.36 -9.89
N GLU A 143 10.39 -10.14 -8.98
CA GLU A 143 10.11 -10.10 -7.54
C GLU A 143 9.12 -8.97 -7.20
N LEU A 144 9.27 -7.80 -7.80
CA LEU A 144 8.35 -6.68 -7.61
C LEU A 144 6.96 -6.96 -8.19
N GLN A 145 6.88 -7.64 -9.33
CA GLN A 145 5.59 -8.11 -9.89
C GLN A 145 4.89 -9.09 -8.93
N GLU A 146 5.64 -10.02 -8.34
CA GLU A 146 5.09 -10.97 -7.37
C GLU A 146 4.61 -10.27 -6.09
N ALA A 147 5.37 -9.30 -5.58
CA ALA A 147 4.97 -8.51 -4.42
C ALA A 147 3.64 -7.75 -4.63
N VAL A 148 3.43 -7.23 -5.84
CA VAL A 148 2.17 -6.57 -6.24
C VAL A 148 1.04 -7.60 -6.39
N ARG A 149 1.34 -8.77 -6.99
CA ARG A 149 0.36 -9.86 -7.20
C ARG A 149 -0.21 -10.36 -5.87
N LEU A 150 0.62 -10.50 -4.84
CA LEU A 150 0.21 -10.93 -3.50
C LEU A 150 -0.80 -9.97 -2.84
N GLU A 151 -0.85 -8.72 -3.29
CA GLU A 151 -1.84 -7.73 -2.83
C GLU A 151 -3.11 -7.68 -3.70
N GLY A 152 -3.26 -8.63 -4.64
CA GLY A 152 -4.43 -8.73 -5.51
C GLY A 152 -4.48 -7.67 -6.61
N ALA A 153 -3.31 -7.26 -7.09
CA ALA A 153 -3.13 -6.37 -8.23
C ALA A 153 -2.09 -6.95 -9.22
N THR A 154 -2.01 -6.40 -10.41
CA THR A 154 -1.03 -6.79 -11.43
C THR A 154 -0.09 -5.62 -11.71
N LEU A 155 1.22 -5.89 -11.80
CA LEU A 155 2.22 -4.91 -12.25
C LEU A 155 2.58 -5.19 -13.71
N HIS A 156 2.03 -4.40 -14.63
CA HIS A 156 2.34 -4.46 -16.04
C HIS A 156 3.59 -3.63 -16.36
N LEU A 157 4.63 -4.28 -16.86
CA LEU A 157 5.84 -3.60 -17.37
C LEU A 157 5.55 -3.07 -18.77
N LEU A 158 5.64 -1.74 -18.96
CA LEU A 158 5.32 -1.11 -20.23
C LEU A 158 6.53 -1.12 -21.18
N PRO A 159 6.33 -1.29 -22.49
CA PRO A 159 7.40 -1.22 -23.48
C PRO A 159 8.07 0.15 -23.44
N ARG A 160 9.39 0.18 -23.34
CA ARG A 160 10.19 1.41 -23.38
C ARG A 160 11.57 1.18 -23.99
N SER A 161 12.11 2.21 -24.65
CA SER A 161 13.46 2.24 -25.21
C SER A 161 14.37 3.11 -24.32
N GLY A 162 15.02 2.46 -23.33
CA GLY A 162 15.99 3.12 -22.44
C GLY A 162 15.40 3.79 -21.19
N GLY A 163 16.25 4.11 -20.23
CA GLY A 163 15.89 4.78 -18.97
C GLY A 163 15.20 3.88 -17.94
N PRO A 164 14.51 4.47 -16.93
CA PRO A 164 13.73 3.75 -15.94
C PRO A 164 12.66 2.87 -16.57
N GLN A 165 12.28 1.78 -15.90
CA GLN A 165 11.18 0.94 -16.33
C GLN A 165 9.84 1.57 -15.92
N THR A 166 9.05 2.02 -16.89
CA THR A 166 7.67 2.40 -16.64
C THR A 166 6.80 1.17 -16.47
N ALA A 167 5.90 1.19 -15.49
CA ALA A 167 4.95 0.12 -15.22
C ALA A 167 3.61 0.69 -14.78
N ALA A 168 2.56 -0.14 -14.82
CA ALA A 168 1.23 0.22 -14.32
C ALA A 168 0.75 -0.83 -13.32
N ILE A 169 0.26 -0.37 -12.17
CA ILE A 169 -0.49 -1.21 -11.23
C ILE A 169 -1.94 -1.22 -11.69
N ALA A 170 -2.47 -2.41 -11.96
CA ALA A 170 -3.84 -2.63 -12.39
C ALA A 170 -4.58 -3.55 -11.42
N THR A 171 -5.91 -3.43 -11.39
CA THR A 171 -6.80 -4.29 -10.60
C THR A 171 -8.00 -4.71 -11.43
N SER A 172 -8.64 -5.82 -11.06
CA SER A 172 -9.94 -6.17 -11.59
C SER A 172 -11.01 -5.21 -11.05
N GLY A 173 -11.52 -4.32 -11.92
CA GLY A 173 -12.53 -3.32 -11.60
C GLY A 173 -11.99 -1.98 -11.08
N ASP A 174 -12.89 -0.98 -11.00
CA ASP A 174 -12.61 0.42 -10.67
C ASP A 174 -13.56 0.93 -9.58
N GLY A 175 -13.41 0.43 -8.39
CA GLY A 175 -14.20 0.80 -7.23
C GLY A 175 -13.39 0.85 -5.93
N PRO A 176 -14.02 1.26 -4.81
CA PRO A 176 -13.33 1.45 -3.53
C PRO A 176 -12.48 0.28 -3.06
N SER A 177 -12.96 -0.96 -3.22
CA SER A 177 -12.19 -2.16 -2.87
C SER A 177 -10.96 -2.35 -3.76
N ALA A 178 -11.10 -2.10 -5.07
CA ALA A 178 -10.00 -2.17 -6.02
C ALA A 178 -8.95 -1.10 -5.72
N TRP A 179 -9.36 0.12 -5.39
CA TRP A 179 -8.48 1.22 -5.02
C TRP A 179 -7.71 0.94 -3.73
N LEU A 180 -8.37 0.34 -2.72
CA LEU A 180 -7.69 -0.08 -1.49
C LEU A 180 -6.64 -1.16 -1.75
N ARG A 181 -6.92 -2.15 -2.62
CA ARG A 181 -5.94 -3.16 -3.03
C ARG A 181 -4.78 -2.55 -3.79
N ALA A 182 -5.07 -1.67 -4.75
CA ALA A 182 -4.02 -0.96 -5.48
C ALA A 182 -3.13 -0.12 -4.56
N GLY A 183 -3.68 0.47 -3.51
CA GLY A 183 -2.92 1.18 -2.49
C GLY A 183 -2.00 0.26 -1.67
N GLN A 184 -2.49 -0.92 -1.27
CA GLN A 184 -1.66 -1.95 -0.63
C GLN A 184 -0.53 -2.41 -1.57
N ALA A 185 -0.85 -2.67 -2.84
CA ALA A 185 0.10 -3.07 -3.86
C ALA A 185 1.17 -2.00 -4.12
N LEU A 186 0.78 -0.72 -4.17
CA LEU A 186 1.73 0.39 -4.30
C LEU A 186 2.69 0.45 -3.11
N GLN A 187 2.18 0.31 -1.89
CA GLN A 187 3.04 0.32 -0.69
C GLN A 187 3.96 -0.90 -0.64
N SER A 188 3.46 -2.07 -1.02
CA SER A 188 4.27 -3.28 -1.18
C SER A 188 5.39 -3.05 -2.17
N LEU A 189 5.09 -2.50 -3.35
CA LEU A 189 6.06 -2.17 -4.38
C LEU A 189 7.13 -1.18 -3.90
N LEU A 190 6.72 -0.11 -3.20
CA LEU A 190 7.63 0.89 -2.64
C LEU A 190 8.62 0.27 -1.65
N LEU A 191 8.14 -0.57 -0.73
CA LEU A 191 8.98 -1.16 0.30
C LEU A 191 9.90 -2.25 -0.25
N HIS A 192 9.40 -3.15 -1.11
CA HIS A 192 10.24 -4.15 -1.77
C HIS A 192 11.26 -3.49 -2.70
N GLY A 193 10.85 -2.44 -3.43
CA GLY A 193 11.77 -1.63 -4.23
C GLY A 193 12.92 -1.06 -3.40
N ALA A 194 12.59 -0.41 -2.27
CA ALA A 194 13.61 0.15 -1.37
C ALA A 194 14.58 -0.92 -0.83
N VAL A 195 14.09 -2.12 -0.50
CA VAL A 195 14.93 -3.25 -0.07
C VAL A 195 15.86 -3.72 -1.19
N ARG A 196 15.45 -3.61 -2.46
CA ARG A 196 16.22 -4.04 -3.65
C ARG A 196 16.99 -2.91 -4.32
N ALA A 197 17.19 -1.76 -3.65
CA ALA A 197 17.83 -0.58 -4.21
C ALA A 197 17.17 -0.12 -5.53
N VAL A 198 15.84 -0.15 -5.56
CA VAL A 198 15.01 0.38 -6.64
C VAL A 198 14.20 1.55 -6.09
N SER A 199 14.37 2.71 -6.70
CA SER A 199 13.48 3.86 -6.48
C SER A 199 12.19 3.66 -7.27
N VAL A 200 11.08 3.99 -6.64
CA VAL A 200 9.75 3.93 -7.24
C VAL A 200 9.16 5.33 -7.19
N SER A 201 9.05 5.97 -8.33
CA SER A 201 8.26 7.20 -8.48
C SER A 201 6.89 6.85 -9.05
N PHE A 202 5.85 7.58 -8.69
CA PHE A 202 4.51 7.26 -9.15
C PHE A 202 3.77 8.49 -9.68
N LEU A 203 2.99 8.25 -10.74
CA LEU A 203 2.14 9.21 -11.40
C LEU A 203 0.68 8.83 -11.13
N TYR A 204 -0.09 9.75 -10.60
CA TYR A 204 -1.51 9.50 -10.28
C TYR A 204 -2.40 9.40 -11.51
N GLU A 205 -2.08 10.18 -12.54
CA GLU A 205 -2.87 10.24 -13.75
C GLU A 205 -2.36 9.21 -14.76
N VAL A 206 -2.92 8.02 -14.69
CA VAL A 206 -2.61 6.94 -15.63
C VAL A 206 -2.97 7.35 -17.07
N SER A 207 -3.94 8.27 -17.25
CA SER A 207 -4.28 8.88 -18.53
C SER A 207 -3.11 9.56 -19.25
N ARG A 208 -2.07 9.97 -18.48
CA ARG A 208 -0.82 10.50 -19.06
C ARG A 208 0.13 9.44 -19.60
N VAL A 209 -0.22 8.16 -19.43
CA VAL A 209 0.57 7.03 -19.92
C VAL A 209 -0.30 6.15 -20.84
N PRO A 210 -0.54 6.59 -22.10
CA PRO A 210 -1.47 5.90 -23.03
C PRO A 210 -1.16 4.41 -23.20
N ARG A 211 0.13 4.04 -23.23
CA ARG A 211 0.58 2.64 -23.35
C ARG A 211 0.18 1.77 -22.16
N ALA A 212 -0.19 2.37 -21.02
CA ALA A 212 -0.69 1.60 -19.88
C ALA A 212 -1.98 0.87 -20.21
N LEU A 213 -2.84 1.46 -21.03
CA LEU A 213 -4.11 0.88 -21.45
C LEU A 213 -3.93 -0.29 -22.43
N GLU A 214 -2.89 -0.25 -23.27
CA GLU A 214 -2.58 -1.30 -24.27
C GLU A 214 -2.01 -2.56 -23.63
N ALA A 215 -1.37 -2.45 -22.45
CA ALA A 215 -0.72 -3.56 -21.76
C ALA A 215 -1.67 -4.35 -20.84
N LEU A 216 -2.90 -3.87 -20.63
CA LEU A 216 -3.85 -4.49 -19.70
C LEU A 216 -4.52 -5.73 -20.28
N GLN A 217 -4.86 -6.64 -19.39
CA GLN A 217 -5.72 -7.76 -19.73
C GLN A 217 -7.21 -7.36 -19.73
N PRO A 218 -8.08 -8.08 -20.45
CA PRO A 218 -9.52 -7.81 -20.42
C PRO A 218 -10.06 -7.80 -18.99
N GLY A 219 -10.77 -6.72 -18.63
CA GLY A 219 -11.36 -6.53 -17.31
C GLY A 219 -10.44 -5.91 -16.26
N GLU A 220 -9.17 -5.65 -16.58
CA GLU A 220 -8.28 -4.89 -15.71
C GLU A 220 -8.43 -3.37 -15.93
N VAL A 221 -8.28 -2.64 -14.83
CA VAL A 221 -8.29 -1.17 -14.82
C VAL A 221 -7.00 -0.66 -14.21
N PRO A 222 -6.27 0.24 -14.90
CA PRO A 222 -5.03 0.79 -14.39
C PRO A 222 -5.32 1.78 -13.26
N GLN A 223 -4.61 1.62 -12.15
CA GLN A 223 -4.84 2.39 -10.94
C GLN A 223 -3.74 3.42 -10.69
N VAL A 224 -2.47 3.05 -10.90
CA VAL A 224 -1.29 3.90 -10.68
C VAL A 224 -0.25 3.59 -11.74
N ALA A 225 0.36 4.61 -12.33
CA ALA A 225 1.56 4.46 -13.14
C ALA A 225 2.81 4.74 -12.27
N VAL A 226 3.86 3.97 -12.50
CA VAL A 226 5.12 4.06 -11.74
C VAL A 226 6.31 4.02 -12.69
N ASP A 227 7.38 4.71 -12.30
CA ASP A 227 8.71 4.54 -12.91
C ASP A 227 9.63 3.88 -11.87
N LEU A 228 10.27 2.79 -12.29
CA LEU A 228 11.18 1.98 -11.51
C LEU A 228 12.60 2.23 -12.00
N ALA A 229 13.47 2.75 -11.14
CA ALA A 229 14.85 3.01 -11.47
C ALA A 229 15.78 2.40 -10.43
N ARG A 230 16.91 1.89 -10.88
CA ARG A 230 17.96 1.45 -9.97
C ARG A 230 18.53 2.66 -9.24
N THR A 231 18.59 2.63 -7.90
CA THR A 231 19.31 3.66 -7.15
C THR A 231 20.81 3.45 -7.37
N GLY A 232 21.51 4.50 -7.81
CA GLY A 232 22.97 4.48 -7.84
C GLY A 232 23.53 4.26 -6.42
N LEU A 233 24.53 3.40 -6.30
CA LEU A 233 25.38 3.30 -5.11
C LEU A 233 26.25 4.53 -5.03
#